data_45db10eeb33b9301c685ad5a36809491
#
_entry.id   45db10eeb33b9301c685ad5a36809491
#
_cell.length_a   1.000
_cell.length_b   1.000
_cell.length_c   1.000
_cell.angle_alpha   90.00
_cell.angle_beta   90.00
_cell.angle_gamma   90.00
#
_symmetry.space_group_name_H-M   'P 1'
#
loop_
_entity.id
_entity.type
_entity.pdbx_description
1 polymer ?
#
loop_
_entity_poly.entity_id
_entity_poly.type
_entity_poly.pdbx_seq_one_letter_code
_entity_poly.pdbx_strand_id
1 'polypeptide(L)'
;SVRSLSSYTLANDRNKSWNKSAQAYDWDGNPLTANKPNLSKNVYAHQNFNQQLFADYTHTFKELHTLGATLGIEASGQDYDNLGGSRKEYIFDVDQMSAGPAETMENWSSEGVGYRRAAVIGRLKYDYASRYMVEANLRYDGSDFFPKGQRWGAFFSGSAAWAISEEAFWKKFKMDKVLEHFKLRASYGEIGQDFLDLNGDGSADRFAYVSSYTLYTRGAFLGGKWRPTFYEGALISPDMTWYTTKDFNIGVDFTSLKGRLSGSLDYFAKVTTGYLATPSNVGYTAPLGKNLPVVKSNGESIRRGFEFILQWRDHIGEFNYGISGNMTYYDDRWNVNPNEAETNLKNPYKRSTQAGAYTGVYYRNLGYYQDYQDVLNSPKRNGSTNLMAGDLKYYDFNGDGKIDGDDQTRMGSGTSPRANFGLNADASYKGWSFSMLWQGATNYNIYVDNILMGGNSNYLPVIYDFQKDIWSPENRNALYPRQHASPGFNGSNNFVGTNFWLVDAYYLRLKSMSIGYDLKHKLLKHVGWMTKCNLSLSGYNLLTFSPAKKWGFDPESGSNGNGYGYPISRVYTISLNIGF
;
A
#
# COMPACT_ATOMS: atom_id res chain seq x y z
N SER A 1 5.45 27.41 28.05
CA SER A 1 4.49 27.94 27.04
C SER A 1 3.19 27.14 27.06
N VAL A 2 2.10 27.79 26.69
CA VAL A 2 0.81 27.14 26.45
C VAL A 2 0.46 27.39 24.99
N ARG A 3 0.05 26.35 24.27
CA ARG A 3 -0.36 26.44 22.85
C ARG A 3 -1.70 25.74 22.66
N SER A 4 -2.55 26.38 21.90
CA SER A 4 -3.80 25.79 21.45
C SER A 4 -3.78 25.70 19.92
N LEU A 5 -4.23 24.59 19.39
CA LEU A 5 -4.43 24.38 17.96
C LEU A 5 -5.87 23.93 17.75
N SER A 6 -6.59 24.69 16.93
CA SER A 6 -7.94 24.37 16.53
C SER A 6 -7.97 24.25 15.01
N SER A 7 -8.46 23.13 14.51
CA SER A 7 -8.67 22.92 13.09
C SER A 7 -10.10 22.47 12.86
N TYR A 8 -10.75 23.13 11.91
CA TYR A 8 -12.06 22.75 11.40
C TYR A 8 -11.99 22.71 9.88
N THR A 9 -12.31 21.56 9.31
CA THR A 9 -12.28 21.37 7.87
C THR A 9 -13.67 20.95 7.39
N LEU A 10 -14.21 21.71 6.44
CA LEU A 10 -15.40 21.35 5.68
C LEU A 10 -14.96 21.00 4.26
N ALA A 11 -15.21 19.78 3.84
CA ALA A 11 -14.96 19.36 2.46
C ALA A 11 -16.28 18.91 1.83
N ASN A 12 -16.48 19.32 0.57
CA ASN A 12 -17.63 18.96 -0.24
C ASN A 12 -17.14 18.38 -1.56
N ASP A 13 -17.30 17.08 -1.71
CA ASP A 13 -17.01 16.39 -2.95
C ASP A 13 -18.28 16.28 -3.79
N ARG A 14 -18.19 16.65 -5.06
CA ARG A 14 -19.31 16.58 -5.99
C ARG A 14 -18.93 15.68 -7.15
N ASN A 15 -19.57 14.54 -7.21
CA ASN A 15 -19.37 13.56 -8.26
C ASN A 15 -20.54 13.59 -9.24
N LYS A 16 -20.23 13.59 -10.53
CA LYS A 16 -21.19 13.46 -11.61
C LYS A 16 -20.70 12.34 -12.52
N SER A 17 -21.51 11.32 -12.72
CA SER A 17 -21.26 10.24 -13.67
C SER A 17 -22.34 10.27 -14.73
N TRP A 18 -21.93 10.43 -15.99
CA TRP A 18 -22.79 10.39 -17.16
C TRP A 18 -22.32 9.28 -18.08
N ASN A 19 -23.14 8.25 -18.21
CA ASN A 19 -22.92 7.16 -19.17
C ASN A 19 -23.80 7.43 -20.40
N LYS A 20 -23.17 7.67 -21.53
CA LYS A 20 -23.86 7.88 -22.81
C LYS A 20 -24.40 6.56 -23.37
N SER A 21 -25.39 6.66 -24.22
CA SER A 21 -25.79 5.55 -25.06
C SER A 21 -24.62 5.15 -25.97
N ALA A 22 -24.36 3.86 -26.03
CA ALA A 22 -23.42 3.29 -26.98
C ALA A 22 -24.10 2.12 -27.69
N GLN A 23 -24.23 2.22 -29.01
CA GLN A 23 -24.68 1.13 -29.83
C GLN A 23 -23.47 0.25 -30.18
N ALA A 24 -23.48 -0.98 -29.71
CA ALA A 24 -22.54 -2.00 -30.14
C ALA A 24 -23.20 -2.89 -31.18
N TYR A 25 -22.39 -3.51 -32.04
CA TYR A 25 -22.82 -4.44 -33.07
C TYR A 25 -22.08 -5.77 -32.91
N ASP A 26 -22.75 -6.87 -33.24
CA ASP A 26 -22.10 -8.16 -33.34
C ASP A 26 -21.23 -8.27 -34.61
N TRP A 27 -20.62 -9.44 -34.85
CA TRP A 27 -19.75 -9.69 -36.00
C TRP A 27 -20.49 -9.68 -37.35
N ASP A 28 -21.79 -9.95 -37.31
CA ASP A 28 -22.65 -9.96 -38.49
C ASP A 28 -23.24 -8.58 -38.78
N GLY A 29 -22.88 -7.57 -37.93
CA GLY A 29 -23.35 -6.20 -38.07
C GLY A 29 -24.75 -5.98 -37.47
N ASN A 30 -25.29 -6.94 -36.71
CA ASN A 30 -26.55 -6.75 -36.03
C ASN A 30 -26.37 -5.89 -34.78
N PRO A 31 -27.27 -4.94 -34.49
CA PRO A 31 -27.17 -4.14 -33.30
C PRO A 31 -27.39 -4.98 -32.03
N LEU A 32 -26.44 -4.93 -31.12
CA LEU A 32 -26.62 -5.42 -29.74
C LEU A 32 -27.51 -4.47 -28.98
N THR A 33 -28.11 -4.94 -27.87
CA THR A 33 -28.89 -4.06 -26.99
C THR A 33 -28.06 -2.89 -26.53
N ALA A 34 -28.44 -1.69 -26.93
CA ALA A 34 -27.73 -0.47 -26.53
C ALA A 34 -27.89 -0.24 -25.01
N ASN A 35 -26.82 0.13 -24.36
CA ASN A 35 -26.90 0.65 -23.00
C ASN A 35 -27.65 1.98 -23.02
N LYS A 36 -28.76 2.07 -22.31
CA LYS A 36 -29.48 3.34 -22.17
C LYS A 36 -28.65 4.32 -21.32
N PRO A 37 -28.66 5.60 -21.65
CA PRO A 37 -27.92 6.59 -20.89
C PRO A 37 -28.39 6.64 -19.43
N ASN A 38 -27.47 6.88 -18.53
CA ASN A 38 -27.79 7.13 -17.13
C ASN A 38 -26.97 8.29 -16.57
N LEU A 39 -27.55 9.04 -15.67
CA LEU A 39 -26.89 10.12 -14.94
C LEU A 39 -27.00 9.86 -13.44
N SER A 40 -25.88 9.92 -12.77
CA SER A 40 -25.79 9.94 -11.31
C SER A 40 -25.08 11.21 -10.85
N LYS A 41 -25.61 11.84 -9.82
CA LYS A 41 -24.96 12.94 -9.10
C LYS A 41 -24.96 12.63 -7.61
N ASN A 42 -23.83 12.88 -6.99
CA ASN A 42 -23.64 12.69 -5.57
C ASN A 42 -22.91 13.90 -4.97
N VAL A 43 -23.37 14.37 -3.83
CA VAL A 43 -22.71 15.38 -3.00
C VAL A 43 -22.36 14.69 -1.68
N TYR A 44 -21.09 14.60 -1.40
CA TYR A 44 -20.59 14.08 -0.14
C TYR A 44 -19.93 15.23 0.62
N ALA A 45 -20.48 15.57 1.78
CA ALA A 45 -19.94 16.56 2.69
C ALA A 45 -19.37 15.86 3.93
N HIS A 46 -18.20 16.25 4.35
CA HIS A 46 -17.64 15.83 5.62
C HIS A 46 -17.04 17.00 6.38
N GLN A 47 -17.22 16.97 7.68
CA GLN A 47 -16.74 17.97 8.62
C GLN A 47 -15.81 17.29 9.59
N ASN A 48 -14.57 17.75 9.63
CA ASN A 48 -13.59 17.28 10.59
C ASN A 48 -13.28 18.39 11.59
N PHE A 49 -13.23 18.07 12.86
CA PHE A 49 -12.70 18.95 13.87
C PHE A 49 -11.53 18.29 14.60
N ASN A 50 -10.57 19.10 14.96
CA ASN A 50 -9.46 18.71 15.85
C ASN A 50 -9.16 19.89 16.77
N GLN A 51 -9.15 19.63 18.08
CA GLN A 51 -8.88 20.59 19.12
C GLN A 51 -7.77 20.04 19.99
N GLN A 52 -6.70 20.81 20.15
CA GLN A 52 -5.54 20.43 20.96
C GLN A 52 -5.15 21.57 21.88
N LEU A 53 -4.83 21.23 23.11
CA LEU A 53 -4.27 22.16 24.09
C LEU A 53 -3.05 21.51 24.72
N PHE A 54 -1.91 22.19 24.66
CA PHE A 54 -0.65 21.73 25.23
C PHE A 54 -0.08 22.77 26.17
N ALA A 55 0.51 22.29 27.26
CA ALA A 55 1.37 23.04 28.14
C ALA A 55 2.79 22.46 28.10
N ASP A 56 3.75 23.29 27.73
CA ASP A 56 5.15 22.90 27.60
C ASP A 56 5.99 23.65 28.66
N TYR A 57 6.82 22.92 29.36
CA TYR A 57 7.85 23.44 30.25
C TYR A 57 9.21 22.96 29.78
N THR A 58 10.18 23.84 29.70
CA THR A 58 11.58 23.50 29.44
C THR A 58 12.46 24.37 30.31
N HIS A 59 13.39 23.77 31.02
CA HIS A 59 14.35 24.50 31.85
C HIS A 59 15.71 23.80 31.83
N THR A 60 16.76 24.61 31.73
CA THR A 60 18.14 24.15 31.79
C THR A 60 18.77 24.54 33.09
N PHE A 61 19.20 23.56 33.88
CA PHE A 61 19.88 23.73 35.16
C PHE A 61 21.39 23.60 34.97
N LYS A 62 22.16 24.49 35.59
CA LYS A 62 23.63 24.46 35.58
C LYS A 62 24.23 24.30 34.16
N GLU A 63 23.56 24.82 33.14
CA GLU A 63 23.95 24.76 31.74
C GLU A 63 24.15 23.32 31.16
N LEU A 64 23.92 22.29 31.96
CA LEU A 64 24.19 20.89 31.61
C LEU A 64 22.95 20.01 31.62
N HIS A 65 21.93 20.33 32.40
CA HIS A 65 20.76 19.51 32.61
C HIS A 65 19.53 20.20 32.03
N THR A 66 19.03 19.73 30.91
CA THR A 66 17.79 20.24 30.32
C THR A 66 16.64 19.28 30.60
N LEU A 67 15.64 19.76 31.36
CA LEU A 67 14.39 19.04 31.59
C LEU A 67 13.29 19.66 30.74
N GLY A 68 12.57 18.83 29.99
CA GLY A 68 11.37 19.19 29.24
C GLY A 68 10.18 18.38 29.72
N ALA A 69 9.04 19.01 29.88
CA ALA A 69 7.78 18.34 30.16
C ALA A 69 6.68 18.91 29.26
N THR A 70 5.84 18.05 28.69
CA THR A 70 4.66 18.44 27.92
C THR A 70 3.45 17.69 28.49
N LEU A 71 2.38 18.42 28.73
CA LEU A 71 1.06 17.86 29.02
C LEU A 71 0.09 18.36 27.95
N GLY A 72 -0.71 17.49 27.41
CA GLY A 72 -1.66 17.84 26.35
C GLY A 72 -2.97 17.10 26.47
N ILE A 73 -4.01 17.72 25.93
CA ILE A 73 -5.30 17.10 25.68
C ILE A 73 -5.67 17.30 24.21
N GLU A 74 -6.32 16.31 23.65
CA GLU A 74 -6.78 16.32 22.26
C GLU A 74 -8.20 15.80 22.19
N ALA A 75 -9.03 16.41 21.32
CA ALA A 75 -10.33 15.89 20.93
C ALA A 75 -10.50 16.05 19.42
N SER A 76 -10.92 15.00 18.76
CA SER A 76 -11.15 15.02 17.31
C SER A 76 -12.40 14.23 16.93
N GLY A 77 -12.96 14.60 15.80
CA GLY A 77 -14.14 13.90 15.28
C GLY A 77 -14.45 14.28 13.84
N GLN A 78 -15.31 13.46 13.26
CA GLN A 78 -15.81 13.61 11.91
C GLN A 78 -17.33 13.41 11.87
N ASP A 79 -18.00 14.24 11.12
CA ASP A 79 -19.38 14.06 10.69
C ASP A 79 -19.43 13.99 9.17
N TYR A 80 -20.37 13.26 8.64
CA TYR A 80 -20.57 13.16 7.20
C TYR A 80 -22.06 13.28 6.82
N ASP A 81 -22.29 13.80 5.63
CA ASP A 81 -23.59 13.86 4.97
C ASP A 81 -23.38 13.54 3.49
N ASN A 82 -24.20 12.65 2.98
CA ASN A 82 -24.17 12.21 1.60
C ASN A 82 -25.59 12.27 1.03
N LEU A 83 -25.73 13.00 -0.05
CA LEU A 83 -26.99 13.12 -0.79
C LEU A 83 -26.73 12.86 -2.27
N GLY A 84 -27.47 11.94 -2.84
CA GLY A 84 -27.34 11.60 -4.24
C GLY A 84 -28.65 11.21 -4.91
N GLY A 85 -28.59 11.20 -6.22
CA GLY A 85 -29.69 10.72 -7.05
C GLY A 85 -29.20 10.29 -8.42
N SER A 86 -29.98 9.42 -9.04
CA SER A 86 -29.76 8.96 -10.40
C SER A 86 -31.08 8.91 -11.19
N ARG A 87 -30.95 9.04 -12.50
CA ARG A 87 -31.99 8.68 -13.46
C ARG A 87 -31.39 7.84 -14.57
N LYS A 88 -32.17 6.91 -15.08
CA LYS A 88 -31.79 5.95 -16.13
C LYS A 88 -32.70 6.13 -17.35
N GLU A 89 -32.36 5.47 -18.42
CA GLU A 89 -33.19 5.37 -19.61
C GLU A 89 -33.52 6.72 -20.29
N TYR A 90 -32.55 7.63 -20.35
CA TYR A 90 -32.72 8.89 -21.07
C TYR A 90 -33.05 8.64 -22.54
N ILE A 91 -34.00 9.42 -23.07
CA ILE A 91 -34.39 9.38 -24.48
C ILE A 91 -33.37 10.13 -25.36
N PHE A 92 -32.74 11.16 -24.77
CA PHE A 92 -31.75 12.00 -25.44
C PHE A 92 -30.47 12.05 -24.63
N ASP A 93 -29.34 12.26 -25.31
CA ASP A 93 -28.02 12.43 -24.67
C ASP A 93 -27.89 13.82 -24.01
N VAL A 94 -28.67 14.06 -22.99
CA VAL A 94 -28.67 15.31 -22.19
C VAL A 94 -28.28 15.01 -20.74
N ASP A 95 -27.13 15.48 -20.31
CA ASP A 95 -26.56 15.22 -19.01
C ASP A 95 -27.13 16.10 -17.87
N GLN A 96 -28.45 16.28 -17.88
CA GLN A 96 -29.21 17.00 -16.85
C GLN A 96 -30.18 16.05 -16.14
N MET A 97 -30.19 16.08 -14.81
CA MET A 97 -31.04 15.18 -14.01
C MET A 97 -32.53 15.33 -14.36
N SER A 98 -32.98 16.55 -14.61
CA SER A 98 -34.38 16.83 -14.95
C SER A 98 -34.80 16.31 -16.33
N ALA A 99 -33.86 16.00 -17.22
CA ALA A 99 -34.14 15.51 -18.58
C ALA A 99 -34.42 13.99 -18.64
N GLY A 100 -34.09 13.25 -17.59
CA GLY A 100 -34.41 11.82 -17.51
C GLY A 100 -35.83 11.55 -17.08
N PRO A 101 -36.40 10.35 -17.41
CA PRO A 101 -37.73 9.94 -17.00
C PRO A 101 -37.89 9.97 -15.47
N ALA A 102 -39.01 10.50 -14.98
CA ALA A 102 -39.26 10.62 -13.55
C ALA A 102 -39.42 9.28 -12.84
N GLU A 103 -39.99 8.30 -13.53
CA GLU A 103 -40.20 6.92 -13.07
C GLU A 103 -38.92 6.14 -12.83
N THR A 104 -37.81 6.55 -13.40
CA THR A 104 -36.49 5.93 -13.21
C THR A 104 -35.66 6.62 -12.13
N MET A 105 -36.27 7.55 -11.40
CA MET A 105 -35.55 8.30 -10.38
C MET A 105 -35.25 7.42 -9.18
N GLU A 106 -33.99 7.35 -8.83
CA GLU A 106 -33.50 6.78 -7.58
C GLU A 106 -32.82 7.91 -6.79
N ASN A 107 -33.01 7.93 -5.50
CA ASN A 107 -32.33 8.83 -4.60
C ASN A 107 -31.82 8.09 -3.37
N TRP A 108 -30.76 8.61 -2.79
CA TRP A 108 -30.20 8.11 -1.54
C TRP A 108 -29.66 9.25 -0.70
N SER A 109 -29.70 9.06 0.60
CA SER A 109 -29.03 9.92 1.55
C SER A 109 -28.46 9.10 2.69
N SER A 110 -27.38 9.55 3.24
CA SER A 110 -26.82 9.02 4.49
C SER A 110 -26.12 10.14 5.24
N GLU A 111 -26.41 10.24 6.51
CA GLU A 111 -25.77 11.20 7.41
C GLU A 111 -25.33 10.47 8.67
N GLY A 112 -24.30 10.96 9.32
CA GLY A 112 -23.85 10.33 10.55
C GLY A 112 -22.53 10.88 11.08
N VAL A 113 -22.07 10.20 12.11
CA VAL A 113 -20.80 10.47 12.77
C VAL A 113 -19.77 9.47 12.28
N GLY A 114 -18.67 9.95 11.69
CA GLY A 114 -17.58 9.10 11.24
C GLY A 114 -16.76 8.54 12.42
N TYR A 115 -16.36 9.40 13.35
CA TYR A 115 -15.66 8.99 14.57
C TYR A 115 -15.65 10.10 15.63
N ARG A 116 -15.35 9.70 16.88
CA ARG A 116 -15.02 10.60 17.99
C ARG A 116 -13.85 10.00 18.76
N ARG A 117 -12.80 10.80 18.95
CA ARG A 117 -11.61 10.41 19.70
C ARG A 117 -11.24 11.50 20.69
N ALA A 118 -10.67 11.09 21.81
CA ALA A 118 -10.09 12.00 22.81
C ALA A 118 -8.80 11.40 23.33
N ALA A 119 -7.83 12.24 23.69
CA ALA A 119 -6.56 11.78 24.23
C ALA A 119 -6.02 12.69 25.32
N VAL A 120 -5.32 12.09 26.28
CA VAL A 120 -4.43 12.79 27.21
C VAL A 120 -3.00 12.38 26.87
N ILE A 121 -2.12 13.36 26.76
CA ILE A 121 -0.74 13.18 26.30
C ILE A 121 0.21 13.71 27.36
N GLY A 122 1.16 12.89 27.80
CA GLY A 122 2.23 13.26 28.67
C GLY A 122 3.59 12.96 28.07
N ARG A 123 4.56 13.87 28.16
CA ARG A 123 5.93 13.69 27.68
C ARG A 123 6.91 14.27 28.67
N LEU A 124 7.94 13.51 28.96
CA LEU A 124 9.09 13.94 29.75
C LEU A 124 10.36 13.74 28.97
N LYS A 125 11.21 14.75 28.94
CA LYS A 125 12.52 14.72 28.28
C LYS A 125 13.59 15.13 29.27
N TYR A 126 14.70 14.43 29.21
CA TYR A 126 15.90 14.82 29.98
C TYR A 126 17.12 14.73 29.05
N ASP A 127 17.89 15.78 29.03
CA ASP A 127 19.15 15.88 28.32
C ASP A 127 20.25 16.30 29.29
N TYR A 128 21.33 15.53 29.30
CA TYR A 128 22.54 15.84 30.05
C TYR A 128 23.67 16.20 29.10
N ALA A 129 24.00 17.47 29.04
CA ALA A 129 25.13 18.03 28.29
C ALA A 129 25.11 17.65 26.79
N SER A 130 23.93 17.43 26.17
CA SER A 130 23.75 16.91 24.84
C SER A 130 24.44 15.56 24.57
N ARG A 131 24.79 14.84 25.66
CA ARG A 131 25.51 13.57 25.64
C ARG A 131 24.58 12.39 25.88
N TYR A 132 23.75 12.47 26.90
CA TYR A 132 22.76 11.47 27.28
C TYR A 132 21.37 12.09 27.19
N MET A 133 20.53 11.52 26.33
CA MET A 133 19.17 12.00 26.13
C MET A 133 18.22 10.85 26.44
N VAL A 134 17.20 11.12 27.23
CA VAL A 134 16.14 10.15 27.54
C VAL A 134 14.80 10.83 27.38
N GLU A 135 13.84 10.12 26.82
CA GLU A 135 12.48 10.58 26.66
C GLU A 135 11.50 9.48 27.05
N ALA A 136 10.44 9.84 27.75
CA ALA A 136 9.31 8.98 28.07
C ALA A 136 8.01 9.66 27.66
N ASN A 137 7.12 8.93 27.01
CA ASN A 137 5.82 9.42 26.59
C ASN A 137 4.73 8.46 27.06
N LEU A 138 3.60 9.03 27.41
CA LEU A 138 2.35 8.33 27.68
C LEU A 138 1.25 8.96 26.84
N ARG A 139 0.47 8.13 26.16
CA ARG A 139 -0.75 8.54 25.50
C ARG A 139 -1.92 7.68 26.02
N TYR A 140 -2.95 8.34 26.52
CA TYR A 140 -4.17 7.69 26.99
C TYR A 140 -5.29 8.09 26.05
N ASP A 141 -5.65 7.18 25.13
CA ASP A 141 -6.55 7.42 24.01
C ASP A 141 -7.91 6.78 24.25
N GLY A 142 -8.97 7.52 23.91
CA GLY A 142 -10.34 7.04 23.88
C GLY A 142 -10.91 7.08 22.48
N SER A 143 -11.61 6.02 22.07
CA SER A 143 -12.27 5.89 20.78
C SER A 143 -13.70 5.36 20.91
N ASP A 144 -14.63 5.91 20.15
CA ASP A 144 -16.00 5.46 20.10
C ASP A 144 -16.24 4.24 19.18
N PHE A 145 -15.18 3.74 18.55
CA PHE A 145 -15.20 2.45 17.85
C PHE A 145 -15.41 1.27 18.81
N PHE A 146 -15.20 1.48 20.10
CA PHE A 146 -15.27 0.44 21.13
C PHE A 146 -16.41 0.64 22.12
N PRO A 147 -16.96 -0.44 22.71
CA PRO A 147 -18.04 -0.36 23.67
C PRO A 147 -17.60 0.36 24.95
N LYS A 148 -18.58 0.87 25.69
CA LYS A 148 -18.35 1.50 26.99
C LYS A 148 -17.62 0.52 27.92
N GLY A 149 -16.49 0.93 28.44
CA GLY A 149 -15.60 0.09 29.27
C GLY A 149 -14.37 -0.42 28.53
N GLN A 150 -14.36 -0.45 27.19
CA GLN A 150 -13.23 -0.85 26.34
C GLN A 150 -12.67 0.31 25.50
N ARG A 151 -13.23 1.51 25.64
CA ARG A 151 -12.92 2.70 24.83
C ARG A 151 -11.51 3.23 25.01
N TRP A 152 -10.96 3.09 26.23
CA TRP A 152 -9.73 3.75 26.60
C TRP A 152 -8.56 2.79 26.61
N GLY A 153 -7.46 3.18 25.95
CA GLY A 153 -6.19 2.47 25.92
C GLY A 153 -5.03 3.35 26.35
N ALA A 154 -4.09 2.80 27.11
CA ALA A 154 -2.86 3.48 27.52
C ALA A 154 -1.68 2.93 26.71
N PHE A 155 -0.93 3.82 26.07
CA PHE A 155 0.18 3.50 25.20
C PHE A 155 1.44 4.24 25.66
N PHE A 156 2.48 3.49 25.96
CA PHE A 156 3.74 4.00 26.47
C PHE A 156 4.81 3.95 25.39
N SER A 157 5.70 4.95 25.40
CA SER A 157 6.92 4.89 24.62
C SER A 157 8.08 5.52 25.35
N GLY A 158 9.28 5.04 25.06
CA GLY A 158 10.51 5.60 25.60
C GLY A 158 11.63 5.54 24.58
N SER A 159 12.55 6.47 24.66
CA SER A 159 13.75 6.48 23.85
C SER A 159 14.95 6.94 24.67
N ALA A 160 16.13 6.45 24.28
CA ALA A 160 17.40 6.87 24.81
C ALA A 160 18.40 7.10 23.68
N ALA A 161 19.25 8.09 23.83
CA ALA A 161 20.33 8.33 22.92
C ALA A 161 21.62 8.69 23.66
N TRP A 162 22.74 8.22 23.15
CA TRP A 162 24.08 8.47 23.67
C TRP A 162 24.97 9.00 22.55
N ALA A 163 25.34 10.28 22.69
CA ALA A 163 26.34 10.92 21.82
C ALA A 163 27.75 10.53 22.28
N ILE A 164 28.22 9.37 21.85
CA ILE A 164 29.53 8.79 22.25
C ILE A 164 30.66 9.73 21.86
N SER A 165 30.55 10.45 20.77
CA SER A 165 31.52 11.43 20.31
C SER A 165 31.75 12.58 21.31
N GLU A 166 30.80 12.85 22.21
CA GLU A 166 30.93 13.88 23.23
C GLU A 166 31.65 13.40 24.50
N GLU A 167 32.05 12.13 24.55
CA GLU A 167 32.76 11.55 25.67
C GLU A 167 34.26 11.94 25.71
N ALA A 168 34.78 12.10 26.89
CA ALA A 168 36.21 12.48 27.08
C ALA A 168 37.18 11.43 26.51
N PHE A 169 36.82 10.14 26.58
CA PHE A 169 37.65 9.06 26.01
C PHE A 169 37.72 9.12 24.48
N TRP A 170 36.64 9.59 23.82
CA TRP A 170 36.61 9.71 22.36
C TRP A 170 37.70 10.65 21.85
N LYS A 171 37.82 11.82 22.49
CA LYS A 171 38.87 12.79 22.22
C LYS A 171 40.25 12.28 22.64
N LYS A 172 40.35 11.58 23.80
CA LYS A 172 41.60 10.98 24.28
C LYS A 172 42.17 9.97 23.31
N PHE A 173 41.33 9.14 22.69
CA PHE A 173 41.75 8.17 21.68
C PHE A 173 41.84 8.75 20.25
N LYS A 174 41.62 10.07 20.10
CA LYS A 174 41.66 10.79 18.82
C LYS A 174 40.67 10.24 17.79
N MET A 175 39.59 9.63 18.24
CA MET A 175 38.54 9.10 17.39
C MET A 175 37.78 10.22 16.66
N ASP A 176 37.72 11.42 17.27
CA ASP A 176 37.16 12.65 16.71
C ASP A 176 37.82 13.09 15.39
N LYS A 177 39.05 12.66 15.12
CA LYS A 177 39.73 12.94 13.83
C LYS A 177 39.18 12.12 12.66
N VAL A 178 38.58 10.97 12.94
CA VAL A 178 38.06 10.04 11.92
C VAL A 178 36.55 10.07 11.92
N LEU A 179 35.94 10.12 13.10
CA LEU A 179 34.50 10.05 13.31
C LEU A 179 34.10 11.19 14.26
N GLU A 180 33.73 12.33 13.68
CA GLU A 180 33.49 13.60 14.40
C GLU A 180 32.21 13.53 15.23
N HIS A 181 31.20 12.87 14.68
CA HIS A 181 29.93 12.61 15.37
C HIS A 181 29.60 11.12 15.34
N PHE A 182 29.30 10.57 16.52
CA PHE A 182 28.84 9.19 16.62
C PHE A 182 27.83 9.11 17.76
N LYS A 183 26.60 8.69 17.41
CA LYS A 183 25.46 8.65 18.33
C LYS A 183 24.72 7.34 18.18
N LEU A 184 24.49 6.67 19.31
CA LEU A 184 23.61 5.51 19.41
C LEU A 184 22.21 5.97 19.83
N ARG A 185 21.19 5.31 19.28
CA ARG A 185 19.77 5.55 19.61
C ARG A 185 19.07 4.22 19.83
N ALA A 186 18.16 4.18 20.78
CA ALA A 186 17.24 3.09 20.97
C ALA A 186 15.87 3.64 21.37
N SER A 187 14.81 3.03 20.86
CA SER A 187 13.45 3.36 21.25
C SER A 187 12.56 2.11 21.31
N TYR A 188 11.59 2.17 22.18
CA TYR A 188 10.51 1.23 22.28
C TYR A 188 9.20 2.00 22.46
N GLY A 189 8.15 1.58 21.77
CA GLY A 189 6.85 2.22 21.89
C GLY A 189 5.70 1.27 21.59
N GLU A 190 4.55 1.61 22.14
CA GLU A 190 3.29 0.94 21.89
C GLU A 190 2.35 1.90 21.17
N ILE A 191 1.70 1.41 20.10
CA ILE A 191 0.76 2.16 19.29
C ILE A 191 -0.56 1.38 19.29
N GLY A 192 -1.61 2.01 19.83
CA GLY A 192 -2.95 1.48 19.74
C GLY A 192 -3.58 1.79 18.38
N GLN A 193 -4.35 0.86 17.87
CA GLN A 193 -5.12 1.03 16.64
C GLN A 193 -6.59 0.73 16.93
N ASP A 194 -7.47 1.62 16.48
CA ASP A 194 -8.92 1.53 16.63
C ASP A 194 -9.64 1.33 15.29
N PHE A 195 -8.91 1.20 14.20
CA PHE A 195 -9.49 0.93 12.89
C PHE A 195 -9.95 -0.52 12.81
N LEU A 196 -11.27 -0.72 12.71
CA LEU A 196 -11.90 -2.01 12.54
C LEU A 196 -12.45 -2.11 11.13
N ASP A 197 -11.94 -3.03 10.33
CA ASP A 197 -12.48 -3.41 9.03
C ASP A 197 -12.81 -4.91 9.09
N LEU A 198 -14.04 -5.21 9.47
CA LEU A 198 -14.48 -6.59 9.70
C LEU A 198 -14.91 -7.29 8.42
N ASN A 199 -15.22 -6.50 7.38
CA ASN A 199 -15.72 -6.97 6.09
C ASN A 199 -14.58 -7.07 5.05
N GLY A 200 -13.44 -6.45 5.31
CA GLY A 200 -12.30 -6.39 4.38
C GLY A 200 -12.54 -5.47 3.18
N ASP A 201 -13.46 -4.50 3.29
CA ASP A 201 -13.81 -3.56 2.22
C ASP A 201 -12.98 -2.26 2.26
N GLY A 202 -12.08 -2.13 3.24
CA GLY A 202 -11.25 -0.95 3.46
C GLY A 202 -11.94 0.18 4.20
N SER A 203 -13.18 -0.02 4.64
CA SER A 203 -13.98 0.94 5.41
C SER A 203 -13.97 0.59 6.89
N ALA A 204 -14.08 1.61 7.75
CA ALA A 204 -14.12 1.37 9.19
C ALA A 204 -15.54 0.98 9.66
N ASP A 205 -15.67 -0.17 10.29
CA ASP A 205 -16.91 -0.66 10.89
C ASP A 205 -17.16 -0.02 12.25
N ARG A 206 -17.81 1.14 12.24
CA ARG A 206 -18.19 1.83 13.46
C ARG A 206 -19.44 1.19 14.08
N PHE A 207 -19.50 1.20 15.41
CA PHE A 207 -20.62 0.59 16.17
C PHE A 207 -20.81 -0.91 15.95
N ALA A 208 -19.80 -1.62 15.48
CA ALA A 208 -19.85 -3.06 15.31
C ALA A 208 -20.15 -3.84 16.61
N TYR A 209 -20.12 -3.17 17.76
CA TYR A 209 -20.51 -3.66 19.07
C TYR A 209 -22.00 -3.41 19.42
N VAL A 210 -22.78 -2.83 18.50
CA VAL A 210 -24.22 -2.56 18.69
C VAL A 210 -25.03 -3.48 17.79
N SER A 211 -26.01 -4.15 18.35
CA SER A 211 -26.95 -4.94 17.55
C SER A 211 -27.66 -4.07 16.51
N SER A 212 -27.64 -4.49 15.28
CA SER A 212 -28.27 -3.79 14.16
C SER A 212 -29.44 -4.56 13.61
N TYR A 213 -30.36 -3.84 12.98
CA TYR A 213 -31.46 -4.42 12.23
C TYR A 213 -31.39 -3.91 10.80
N THR A 214 -31.46 -4.81 9.84
CA THR A 214 -31.46 -4.48 8.42
C THR A 214 -32.92 -4.44 7.92
N LEU A 215 -33.28 -3.31 7.29
CA LEU A 215 -34.58 -3.17 6.62
C LEU A 215 -34.49 -3.83 5.24
N TYR A 216 -35.34 -4.80 5.02
CA TYR A 216 -35.53 -5.45 3.73
C TYR A 216 -36.81 -4.95 3.09
N THR A 217 -36.72 -4.17 2.02
CA THR A 217 -37.90 -3.54 1.38
C THR A 217 -38.85 -4.54 0.74
N ARG A 218 -38.35 -5.73 0.39
CA ARG A 218 -39.07 -6.87 -0.17
C ARG A 218 -38.86 -8.13 0.68
N GLY A 219 -39.03 -8.04 1.99
CA GLY A 219 -38.71 -9.13 2.92
C GLY A 219 -39.80 -10.19 3.07
N ALA A 220 -41.08 -9.83 2.92
CA ALA A 220 -42.17 -10.76 2.99
C ALA A 220 -43.23 -10.47 1.92
N PHE A 221 -43.81 -11.53 1.34
CA PHE A 221 -44.95 -11.42 0.41
C PHE A 221 -46.25 -11.74 1.16
N LEU A 222 -47.00 -10.69 1.51
CA LEU A 222 -48.22 -10.82 2.30
C LEU A 222 -49.37 -10.07 1.62
N GLY A 223 -50.51 -10.73 1.49
CA GLY A 223 -51.72 -10.14 0.87
C GLY A 223 -51.51 -9.74 -0.59
N GLY A 224 -50.75 -10.51 -1.36
CA GLY A 224 -50.47 -10.23 -2.77
C GLY A 224 -49.46 -9.10 -3.02
N LYS A 225 -48.79 -8.59 -1.98
CA LYS A 225 -47.83 -7.49 -2.08
C LYS A 225 -46.56 -7.77 -1.27
N TRP A 226 -45.41 -7.27 -1.77
CA TRP A 226 -44.18 -7.24 -0.99
C TRP A 226 -44.30 -6.24 0.15
N ARG A 227 -43.89 -6.66 1.34
CA ARG A 227 -43.86 -5.84 2.56
C ARG A 227 -42.43 -5.72 3.07
N PRO A 228 -42.04 -4.54 3.58
CA PRO A 228 -40.76 -4.39 4.27
C PRO A 228 -40.74 -5.27 5.54
N THR A 229 -39.59 -5.86 5.81
CA THR A 229 -39.31 -6.58 7.05
C THR A 229 -37.98 -6.15 7.63
N PHE A 230 -37.87 -6.34 8.94
CA PHE A 230 -36.59 -6.20 9.62
C PHE A 230 -36.07 -7.59 9.97
N TYR A 231 -34.79 -7.78 9.80
CA TYR A 231 -34.11 -8.92 10.39
C TYR A 231 -32.89 -8.44 11.17
N GLU A 232 -32.57 -9.17 12.20
CA GLU A 232 -31.45 -8.88 13.08
C GLU A 232 -30.12 -9.11 12.33
N GLY A 233 -29.19 -8.17 12.44
CA GLY A 233 -27.86 -8.24 11.84
C GLY A 233 -26.96 -9.33 12.42
N ALA A 234 -25.68 -9.23 12.20
CA ALA A 234 -24.67 -10.14 12.73
C ALA A 234 -24.62 -10.12 14.26
N LEU A 235 -24.16 -11.21 14.85
CA LEU A 235 -23.89 -11.27 16.29
C LEU A 235 -22.76 -10.29 16.63
N ILE A 236 -22.90 -9.61 17.74
CA ILE A 236 -21.93 -8.64 18.23
C ILE A 236 -20.96 -9.27 19.22
N SER A 237 -19.73 -8.74 19.28
CA SER A 237 -18.76 -9.06 20.33
C SER A 237 -18.69 -7.93 21.37
N PRO A 238 -18.90 -8.21 22.66
CA PRO A 238 -18.72 -7.22 23.71
C PRO A 238 -17.24 -6.91 24.01
N ASP A 239 -16.31 -7.74 23.54
CA ASP A 239 -14.89 -7.69 23.87
C ASP A 239 -14.03 -6.95 22.82
N MET A 240 -14.70 -6.16 21.97
CA MET A 240 -13.98 -5.32 20.99
C MET A 240 -13.18 -4.25 21.70
N THR A 241 -11.87 -4.24 21.45
CA THR A 241 -10.94 -3.29 22.04
C THR A 241 -9.74 -3.06 21.11
N TRP A 242 -8.87 -2.16 21.49
CA TRP A 242 -7.63 -1.81 20.81
C TRP A 242 -6.79 -3.04 20.48
N TYR A 243 -6.27 -3.09 19.27
CA TYR A 243 -5.12 -3.93 18.97
C TYR A 243 -3.85 -3.08 18.99
N THR A 244 -2.71 -3.70 19.34
CA THR A 244 -1.51 -2.97 19.70
C THR A 244 -0.34 -3.39 18.83
N THR A 245 0.39 -2.39 18.33
CA THR A 245 1.68 -2.59 17.69
C THR A 245 2.79 -2.13 18.64
N LYS A 246 3.69 -3.04 18.98
CA LYS A 246 4.93 -2.78 19.72
C LYS A 246 6.04 -2.54 18.72
N ASP A 247 6.68 -1.40 18.79
CA ASP A 247 7.73 -0.95 17.87
C ASP A 247 9.05 -0.82 18.62
N PHE A 248 10.05 -1.58 18.23
CA PHE A 248 11.42 -1.48 18.72
C PHE A 248 12.31 -0.97 17.58
N ASN A 249 13.14 0.02 17.89
CA ASN A 249 14.13 0.56 16.96
C ASN A 249 15.47 0.76 17.69
N ILE A 250 16.56 0.40 17.00
CA ILE A 250 17.93 0.73 17.41
C ILE A 250 18.66 1.31 16.20
N GLY A 251 19.36 2.42 16.42
CA GLY A 251 20.01 3.13 15.33
C GLY A 251 21.33 3.77 15.69
N VAL A 252 22.08 4.08 14.66
CA VAL A 252 23.38 4.76 14.73
C VAL A 252 23.35 5.94 13.78
N ASP A 253 23.79 7.11 14.25
CA ASP A 253 24.09 8.28 13.42
C ASP A 253 25.58 8.56 13.45
N PHE A 254 26.16 8.90 12.31
CA PHE A 254 27.59 9.23 12.24
C PHE A 254 27.90 10.33 11.23
N THR A 255 28.96 11.06 11.53
CA THR A 255 29.60 12.01 10.62
C THR A 255 31.10 11.81 10.68
N SER A 256 31.77 11.80 9.53
CA SER A 256 33.16 11.42 9.38
C SER A 256 33.85 12.25 8.28
N LEU A 257 35.18 12.19 8.26
CA LEU A 257 36.05 12.79 7.22
C LEU A 257 35.82 14.30 7.04
N LYS A 258 35.76 15.03 8.15
CA LYS A 258 35.49 16.48 8.21
C LYS A 258 34.14 16.86 7.62
N GLY A 259 33.11 16.11 8.01
CA GLY A 259 31.72 16.33 7.59
C GLY A 259 31.40 15.88 6.18
N ARG A 260 32.38 15.28 5.46
CA ARG A 260 32.16 14.84 4.07
C ARG A 260 31.30 13.59 3.98
N LEU A 261 31.46 12.65 4.88
CA LEU A 261 30.67 11.44 4.97
C LEU A 261 29.74 11.51 6.16
N SER A 262 28.44 11.34 5.95
CA SER A 262 27.45 11.21 7.02
C SER A 262 26.45 10.11 6.69
N GLY A 263 25.84 9.55 7.73
CA GLY A 263 24.84 8.53 7.53
C GLY A 263 24.12 8.12 8.78
N SER A 264 23.09 7.32 8.59
CA SER A 264 22.36 6.62 9.65
C SER A 264 22.08 5.18 9.24
N LEU A 265 22.01 4.30 10.23
CA LEU A 265 21.61 2.92 10.10
C LEU A 265 20.64 2.60 11.24
N ASP A 266 19.47 2.11 10.89
CA ASP A 266 18.42 1.72 11.82
C ASP A 266 18.01 0.27 11.59
N TYR A 267 17.80 -0.47 12.68
CA TYR A 267 17.07 -1.74 12.69
C TYR A 267 15.77 -1.54 13.44
N PHE A 268 14.68 -2.03 12.89
CA PHE A 268 13.37 -1.97 13.53
C PHE A 268 12.68 -3.33 13.56
N ALA A 269 11.84 -3.53 14.58
CA ALA A 269 10.96 -4.68 14.70
C ALA A 269 9.61 -4.25 15.28
N LYS A 270 8.54 -4.47 14.51
CA LYS A 270 7.16 -4.14 14.87
C LYS A 270 6.38 -5.43 15.06
N VAL A 271 5.84 -5.63 16.25
CA VAL A 271 5.00 -6.79 16.58
C VAL A 271 3.58 -6.31 16.83
N THR A 272 2.64 -6.75 15.98
CA THR A 272 1.22 -6.42 16.14
C THR A 272 0.49 -7.60 16.73
N THR A 273 -0.25 -7.35 17.80
CA THR A 273 -1.02 -8.37 18.56
C THR A 273 -2.44 -7.93 18.80
N GLY A 274 -3.32 -8.88 19.13
CA GLY A 274 -4.70 -8.61 19.50
C GLY A 274 -5.62 -8.38 18.32
N TYR A 275 -5.28 -8.92 17.15
CA TYR A 275 -6.15 -8.88 15.98
C TYR A 275 -7.54 -9.40 16.30
N LEU A 276 -8.55 -8.74 15.74
CA LEU A 276 -9.89 -9.29 15.73
C LEU A 276 -9.99 -10.36 14.64
N ALA A 277 -10.61 -11.46 14.96
CA ALA A 277 -10.80 -12.57 14.02
C ALA A 277 -12.11 -13.29 14.30
N THR A 278 -12.72 -13.82 13.26
CA THR A 278 -13.83 -14.78 13.42
C THR A 278 -13.23 -16.12 13.83
N PRO A 279 -13.67 -16.69 14.96
CA PRO A 279 -13.12 -17.98 15.40
C PRO A 279 -13.38 -19.05 14.34
N SER A 280 -12.34 -19.50 13.65
CA SER A 280 -12.45 -20.57 12.63
C SER A 280 -12.56 -21.97 13.21
N ASN A 281 -12.16 -22.14 14.48
CA ASN A 281 -12.02 -23.46 15.13
C ASN A 281 -13.11 -23.76 16.17
N VAL A 282 -14.10 -22.90 16.29
CA VAL A 282 -15.20 -23.12 17.23
C VAL A 282 -16.35 -23.77 16.47
N GLY A 283 -16.58 -25.04 16.72
CA GLY A 283 -17.69 -25.79 16.16
C GLY A 283 -19.01 -25.32 16.78
N TYR A 284 -19.66 -24.34 16.13
CA TYR A 284 -21.04 -23.99 16.46
C TYR A 284 -21.99 -24.87 15.64
N THR A 285 -23.04 -25.30 16.27
CA THR A 285 -24.06 -26.12 15.61
C THR A 285 -24.83 -25.30 14.56
N ALA A 286 -25.12 -25.89 13.42
CA ALA A 286 -25.86 -25.28 12.33
C ALA A 286 -27.18 -24.57 12.76
N PRO A 287 -27.87 -24.98 13.84
CA PRO A 287 -29.07 -24.29 14.34
C PRO A 287 -28.89 -22.84 14.77
N LEU A 288 -27.66 -22.35 14.97
CA LEU A 288 -27.43 -20.94 15.32
C LEU A 288 -27.97 -19.98 14.23
N GLY A 289 -27.91 -20.39 12.94
CA GLY A 289 -28.45 -19.62 11.83
C GLY A 289 -27.78 -18.25 11.59
N LYS A 290 -26.66 -17.96 12.26
CA LYS A 290 -25.92 -16.69 12.17
C LYS A 290 -24.43 -16.93 12.19
N ASN A 291 -23.69 -16.02 11.58
CA ASN A 291 -22.24 -15.99 11.66
C ASN A 291 -21.76 -15.62 13.07
N LEU A 292 -20.65 -16.20 13.48
CA LEU A 292 -20.02 -15.87 14.75
C LEU A 292 -19.51 -14.43 14.75
N PRO A 293 -19.54 -13.75 15.91
CA PRO A 293 -18.94 -12.44 16.02
C PRO A 293 -17.42 -12.55 15.96
N VAL A 294 -16.79 -11.48 15.49
CA VAL A 294 -15.35 -11.35 15.64
C VAL A 294 -15.00 -11.12 17.11
N VAL A 295 -13.92 -11.75 17.54
CA VAL A 295 -13.41 -11.64 18.90
C VAL A 295 -11.93 -11.30 18.87
N LYS A 296 -11.43 -10.75 19.99
CA LYS A 296 -9.99 -10.57 20.15
C LYS A 296 -9.30 -11.92 20.08
N SER A 297 -8.34 -12.05 19.19
CA SER A 297 -7.61 -13.29 18.95
C SER A 297 -6.19 -13.22 19.52
N ASN A 298 -5.51 -14.35 19.52
CA ASN A 298 -4.08 -14.46 19.78
C ASN A 298 -3.22 -14.20 18.52
N GLY A 299 -3.82 -13.65 17.47
CA GLY A 299 -3.13 -13.32 16.23
C GLY A 299 -1.92 -12.42 16.48
N GLU A 300 -0.80 -12.77 15.88
CA GLU A 300 0.43 -12.02 15.99
C GLU A 300 1.16 -11.97 14.65
N SER A 301 1.49 -10.76 14.22
CA SER A 301 2.38 -10.56 13.07
C SER A 301 3.61 -9.76 13.47
N ILE A 302 4.72 -10.02 12.80
CA ILE A 302 5.96 -9.30 12.95
C ILE A 302 6.40 -8.70 11.62
N ARG A 303 6.76 -7.41 11.64
CA ARG A 303 7.48 -6.71 10.57
C ARG A 303 8.82 -6.29 11.11
N ARG A 304 9.90 -6.68 10.46
CA ARG A 304 11.26 -6.29 10.86
C ARG A 304 12.08 -5.92 9.64
N GLY A 305 13.02 -5.02 9.85
CA GLY A 305 13.83 -4.57 8.75
C GLY A 305 14.95 -3.64 9.17
N PHE A 306 15.58 -3.08 8.17
CA PHE A 306 16.61 -2.05 8.37
C PHE A 306 16.42 -0.91 7.36
N GLU A 307 16.88 0.24 7.78
CA GLU A 307 16.92 1.46 6.98
C GLU A 307 18.32 2.03 7.06
N PHE A 308 18.85 2.50 5.94
CA PHE A 308 20.08 3.24 5.96
C PHE A 308 20.04 4.45 5.04
N ILE A 309 20.77 5.47 5.43
CA ILE A 309 21.05 6.66 4.62
C ILE A 309 22.56 6.86 4.66
N LEU A 310 23.15 7.08 3.51
CA LEU A 310 24.57 7.42 3.38
C LEU A 310 24.71 8.63 2.45
N GLN A 311 25.47 9.63 2.88
CA GLN A 311 25.69 10.84 2.13
C GLN A 311 27.17 11.19 2.10
N TRP A 312 27.66 11.45 0.91
CA TRP A 312 28.98 12.01 0.65
C TRP A 312 28.84 13.39 0.02
N ARG A 313 29.53 14.40 0.54
CA ARG A 313 29.65 15.73 -0.03
C ARG A 313 31.08 16.21 0.03
N ASP A 314 31.60 16.70 -1.10
CA ASP A 314 32.95 17.21 -1.17
C ASP A 314 33.08 18.26 -2.28
N HIS A 315 34.27 18.90 -2.37
CA HIS A 315 34.60 19.84 -3.43
C HIS A 315 36.05 19.72 -3.87
N ILE A 316 36.26 20.00 -5.14
CA ILE A 316 37.62 20.07 -5.75
C ILE A 316 37.74 21.43 -6.42
N GLY A 317 38.37 22.38 -5.74
CA GLY A 317 38.36 23.78 -6.16
C GLY A 317 36.92 24.34 -6.20
N GLU A 318 36.48 24.80 -7.36
CA GLU A 318 35.12 25.32 -7.58
C GLU A 318 34.10 24.24 -7.94
N PHE A 319 34.54 22.99 -8.12
CA PHE A 319 33.62 21.87 -8.41
C PHE A 319 33.13 21.27 -7.11
N ASN A 320 31.82 21.46 -6.83
CA ASN A 320 31.13 20.83 -5.69
C ASN A 320 30.34 19.63 -6.18
N TYR A 321 30.33 18.55 -5.41
CA TYR A 321 29.56 17.36 -5.74
C TYR A 321 29.03 16.67 -4.49
N GLY A 322 27.89 16.01 -4.67
CA GLY A 322 27.25 15.22 -3.64
C GLY A 322 26.69 13.91 -4.21
N ILE A 323 26.79 12.86 -3.43
CA ILE A 323 26.14 11.58 -3.71
C ILE A 323 25.47 11.13 -2.42
N SER A 324 24.19 10.78 -2.50
CA SER A 324 23.47 10.21 -1.35
C SER A 324 22.64 9.01 -1.77
N GLY A 325 22.67 7.98 -0.94
CA GLY A 325 21.88 6.78 -1.11
C GLY A 325 21.02 6.51 0.13
N ASN A 326 19.83 5.98 -0.08
CA ASN A 326 18.99 5.45 0.99
C ASN A 326 18.41 4.10 0.58
N MET A 327 18.11 3.28 1.56
CA MET A 327 17.43 2.01 1.35
C MET A 327 16.64 1.64 2.60
N THR A 328 15.43 1.14 2.36
CA THR A 328 14.59 0.47 3.37
C THR A 328 14.34 -0.95 2.90
N TYR A 329 14.56 -1.91 3.78
CA TYR A 329 14.18 -3.31 3.57
C TYR A 329 13.39 -3.81 4.77
N TYR A 330 12.30 -4.54 4.50
CA TYR A 330 11.53 -5.19 5.57
C TYR A 330 11.01 -6.57 5.16
N ASP A 331 10.72 -7.39 6.16
CA ASP A 331 10.10 -8.70 6.05
C ASP A 331 8.89 -8.78 6.97
N ASP A 332 7.76 -9.24 6.43
CA ASP A 332 6.50 -9.40 7.15
C ASP A 332 6.21 -10.89 7.35
N ARG A 333 5.87 -11.28 8.56
CA ARG A 333 5.48 -12.67 8.87
C ARG A 333 4.31 -12.71 9.85
N TRP A 334 3.49 -13.72 9.70
CA TRP A 334 2.60 -14.16 10.74
C TRP A 334 3.36 -15.11 11.69
N ASN A 335 3.41 -14.79 12.96
CA ASN A 335 3.79 -15.73 14.00
C ASN A 335 2.59 -16.61 14.35
N VAL A 336 1.41 -15.99 14.46
CA VAL A 336 0.13 -16.66 14.63
C VAL A 336 -0.88 -16.00 13.71
N ASN A 337 -1.37 -16.72 12.70
CA ASN A 337 -2.48 -16.25 11.87
C ASN A 337 -3.80 -16.71 12.47
N PRO A 338 -4.64 -15.82 13.00
CA PRO A 338 -5.89 -16.19 13.65
C PRO A 338 -6.94 -16.74 12.66
N ASN A 339 -6.79 -16.44 11.38
CA ASN A 339 -7.69 -16.87 10.29
C ASN A 339 -7.07 -17.99 9.45
N GLU A 340 -6.06 -18.70 9.94
CA GLU A 340 -5.47 -19.82 9.21
C GLU A 340 -6.50 -20.94 9.04
N ALA A 341 -6.81 -21.28 7.78
CA ALA A 341 -7.75 -22.37 7.49
C ALA A 341 -7.25 -23.70 8.04
N GLU A 342 -8.16 -24.53 8.56
CA GLU A 342 -7.82 -25.84 9.12
C GLU A 342 -7.09 -26.75 8.12
N THR A 343 -7.48 -26.67 6.85
CA THR A 343 -6.81 -27.38 5.76
C THR A 343 -5.35 -26.96 5.61
N ASN A 344 -5.04 -25.67 5.78
CA ASN A 344 -3.67 -25.17 5.74
C ASN A 344 -2.86 -25.63 6.96
N LEU A 345 -3.49 -25.78 8.13
CA LEU A 345 -2.80 -26.30 9.32
C LEU A 345 -2.30 -27.74 9.12
N LYS A 346 -3.00 -28.51 8.30
CA LYS A 346 -2.62 -29.90 7.95
C LYS A 346 -1.55 -29.95 6.85
N ASN A 347 -1.41 -28.88 6.05
CA ASN A 347 -0.44 -28.82 4.96
C ASN A 347 0.64 -27.76 5.25
N PRO A 348 1.87 -28.13 5.62
CA PRO A 348 2.93 -27.19 5.99
C PRO A 348 3.31 -26.24 4.85
N TYR A 349 3.14 -26.64 3.60
CA TYR A 349 3.45 -25.80 2.43
C TYR A 349 2.44 -24.67 2.18
N LYS A 350 1.25 -24.76 2.81
CA LYS A 350 0.19 -23.75 2.72
C LYS A 350 0.10 -22.85 3.94
N ARG A 351 0.73 -23.21 5.06
CA ARG A 351 0.68 -22.41 6.29
C ARG A 351 1.22 -21.00 6.07
N SER A 352 0.47 -20.00 6.48
CA SER A 352 0.89 -18.60 6.39
C SER A 352 2.09 -18.27 7.28
N THR A 353 2.28 -19.02 8.37
CA THR A 353 3.39 -18.88 9.31
C THR A 353 4.72 -19.46 8.80
N GLN A 354 4.69 -20.28 7.76
CA GLN A 354 5.90 -20.89 7.17
C GLN A 354 6.57 -20.01 6.12
N ALA A 355 5.86 -19.03 5.60
CA ALA A 355 6.34 -18.10 4.58
C ALA A 355 6.00 -16.67 4.98
N GLY A 356 6.50 -15.67 4.27
CA GLY A 356 6.13 -14.28 4.49
C GLY A 356 4.62 -14.04 4.32
N ALA A 357 4.07 -13.13 5.09
CA ALA A 357 2.64 -12.78 5.04
C ALA A 357 2.18 -12.32 3.64
N TYR A 358 3.12 -11.85 2.83
CA TYR A 358 2.94 -11.38 1.45
C TYR A 358 2.81 -12.50 0.42
N THR A 359 3.08 -13.77 0.76
CA THR A 359 3.02 -14.88 -0.20
C THR A 359 1.58 -15.29 -0.51
N GLY A 360 1.32 -15.65 -1.77
CA GLY A 360 0.08 -16.29 -2.20
C GLY A 360 0.20 -17.81 -2.30
N VAL A 361 -0.91 -18.49 -2.52
CA VAL A 361 -0.99 -19.95 -2.70
C VAL A 361 -1.19 -20.25 -4.18
N TYR A 362 -0.21 -20.92 -4.79
CA TYR A 362 -0.14 -21.12 -6.24
C TYR A 362 0.33 -22.52 -6.58
N TYR A 363 -0.02 -23.00 -7.79
CA TYR A 363 0.63 -24.16 -8.40
C TYR A 363 2.04 -23.82 -8.84
N ARG A 364 2.98 -24.74 -8.63
CA ARG A 364 4.34 -24.61 -9.14
C ARG A 364 4.38 -25.02 -10.60
N ASN A 365 4.73 -24.11 -11.48
CA ASN A 365 4.92 -24.36 -12.91
C ASN A 365 6.26 -25.08 -13.16
N LEU A 366 6.25 -26.08 -14.05
CA LEU A 366 7.41 -26.83 -14.55
C LEU A 366 7.78 -26.45 -16.01
N GLY A 367 7.18 -25.40 -16.56
CA GLY A 367 7.29 -25.05 -17.96
C GLY A 367 6.10 -25.55 -18.77
N TYR A 368 6.34 -25.87 -20.05
CA TYR A 368 5.31 -26.33 -20.97
C TYR A 368 5.42 -27.84 -21.18
N TYR A 369 4.29 -28.49 -21.42
CA TYR A 369 4.31 -29.82 -22.02
C TYR A 369 5.03 -29.74 -23.37
N GLN A 370 6.04 -30.61 -23.57
CA GLN A 370 6.92 -30.53 -24.73
C GLN A 370 6.33 -31.25 -25.96
N ASP A 371 5.62 -32.33 -25.73
CA ASP A 371 4.98 -33.15 -26.79
C ASP A 371 3.80 -33.95 -26.21
N TYR A 372 3.18 -34.75 -27.02
CA TYR A 372 2.03 -35.56 -26.63
C TYR A 372 2.38 -36.67 -25.63
N GLN A 373 3.58 -37.24 -25.72
CA GLN A 373 4.05 -38.24 -24.73
C GLN A 373 4.25 -37.63 -23.36
N ASP A 374 4.75 -36.40 -23.29
CA ASP A 374 4.86 -35.64 -22.04
C ASP A 374 3.49 -35.38 -21.41
N VAL A 375 2.47 -35.05 -22.22
CA VAL A 375 1.09 -34.91 -21.73
C VAL A 375 0.54 -36.23 -21.20
N LEU A 376 0.82 -37.36 -21.86
CA LEU A 376 0.32 -38.68 -21.42
C LEU A 376 0.97 -39.15 -20.13
N ASN A 377 2.28 -38.93 -19.99
CA ASN A 377 3.09 -39.47 -18.90
C ASN A 377 3.16 -38.57 -17.65
N SER A 378 2.56 -37.38 -17.68
CA SER A 378 2.61 -36.43 -16.57
C SER A 378 1.29 -36.38 -15.80
N PRO A 379 1.32 -36.11 -14.49
CA PRO A 379 0.15 -35.79 -13.71
C PRO A 379 -0.62 -34.61 -14.33
N LYS A 380 -1.94 -34.67 -14.28
CA LYS A 380 -2.81 -33.64 -14.86
C LYS A 380 -3.59 -32.92 -13.77
N ARG A 381 -3.76 -31.62 -13.96
CA ARG A 381 -4.57 -30.81 -13.04
C ARG A 381 -6.04 -31.24 -13.14
N ASN A 382 -6.67 -31.39 -11.99
CA ASN A 382 -8.12 -31.65 -11.90
C ASN A 382 -8.92 -30.57 -12.65
N GLY A 383 -9.82 -31.03 -13.52
CA GLY A 383 -10.60 -30.15 -14.38
C GLY A 383 -9.91 -29.73 -15.70
N SER A 384 -8.65 -30.14 -15.92
CA SER A 384 -8.01 -29.96 -17.24
C SER A 384 -8.60 -30.91 -18.27
N THR A 385 -8.81 -30.38 -19.46
CA THR A 385 -9.31 -31.11 -20.65
C THR A 385 -8.44 -30.77 -21.85
N ASN A 386 -8.42 -31.63 -22.84
CA ASN A 386 -7.79 -31.36 -24.15
C ASN A 386 -6.36 -30.76 -24.04
N LEU A 387 -5.56 -31.21 -23.06
CA LEU A 387 -4.19 -30.76 -22.89
C LEU A 387 -3.33 -31.08 -24.12
N MET A 388 -2.50 -30.13 -24.50
CA MET A 388 -1.61 -30.23 -25.67
C MET A 388 -0.18 -29.77 -25.30
N ALA A 389 0.78 -30.10 -26.17
CA ALA A 389 2.11 -29.52 -26.09
C ALA A 389 2.02 -27.99 -26.14
N GLY A 390 2.74 -27.32 -25.26
CA GLY A 390 2.68 -25.87 -25.07
C GLY A 390 1.73 -25.37 -24.00
N ASP A 391 0.92 -26.25 -23.40
CA ASP A 391 0.16 -25.96 -22.19
C ASP A 391 1.06 -25.99 -20.95
N LEU A 392 0.68 -25.25 -19.89
CA LEU A 392 1.42 -25.22 -18.63
C LEU A 392 1.36 -26.56 -17.92
N LYS A 393 2.52 -27.01 -17.46
CA LYS A 393 2.72 -28.23 -16.70
C LYS A 393 2.97 -27.88 -15.23
N TYR A 394 2.37 -28.64 -14.32
CA TYR A 394 2.44 -28.38 -12.88
C TYR A 394 3.15 -29.49 -12.12
N TYR A 395 3.70 -29.13 -10.98
CA TYR A 395 4.39 -30.04 -10.07
C TYR A 395 3.40 -30.72 -9.12
N ASP A 396 3.44 -32.05 -9.09
CA ASP A 396 2.73 -32.88 -8.13
C ASP A 396 3.53 -32.87 -6.81
N PHE A 397 3.03 -32.11 -5.85
CA PHE A 397 3.77 -31.84 -4.61
C PHE A 397 3.66 -32.97 -3.60
N ASN A 398 2.50 -33.64 -3.57
CA ASN A 398 2.24 -34.75 -2.64
C ASN A 398 2.56 -36.13 -3.25
N GLY A 399 2.80 -36.21 -4.58
CA GLY A 399 3.19 -37.43 -5.29
C GLY A 399 2.05 -38.43 -5.50
N ASP A 400 0.78 -37.99 -5.47
CA ASP A 400 -0.39 -38.85 -5.60
C ASP A 400 -0.81 -39.12 -7.05
N GLY A 401 -0.12 -38.52 -8.02
CA GLY A 401 -0.37 -38.63 -9.45
C GLY A 401 -1.47 -37.74 -9.99
N LYS A 402 -1.98 -36.80 -9.20
CA LYS A 402 -2.97 -35.78 -9.58
C LYS A 402 -2.43 -34.42 -9.24
N ILE A 403 -2.92 -33.40 -9.91
CA ILE A 403 -2.63 -32.00 -9.55
C ILE A 403 -3.93 -31.36 -9.08
N ASP A 404 -4.01 -31.05 -7.79
CA ASP A 404 -5.18 -30.41 -7.20
C ASP A 404 -4.82 -29.37 -6.13
N GLY A 405 -5.81 -29.00 -5.29
CA GLY A 405 -5.59 -28.02 -4.25
C GLY A 405 -4.44 -28.38 -3.29
N ASP A 406 -4.12 -29.66 -3.11
CA ASP A 406 -3.06 -30.09 -2.17
C ASP A 406 -1.65 -29.91 -2.72
N ASP A 407 -1.50 -29.69 -4.04
CA ASP A 407 -0.23 -29.38 -4.70
C ASP A 407 0.12 -27.90 -4.73
N GLN A 408 -0.79 -27.07 -4.27
CA GLN A 408 -0.50 -25.65 -4.16
C GLN A 408 0.39 -25.35 -2.96
N THR A 409 1.35 -24.46 -3.16
CA THR A 409 2.28 -24.02 -2.10
C THR A 409 2.33 -22.52 -2.02
N ARG A 410 2.76 -21.99 -0.86
CA ARG A 410 2.99 -20.54 -0.73
C ARG A 410 4.25 -20.14 -1.47
N MET A 411 4.11 -19.13 -2.31
CA MET A 411 5.22 -18.56 -3.08
C MET A 411 4.93 -17.12 -3.50
N GLY A 412 5.93 -16.49 -4.11
CA GLY A 412 5.88 -15.10 -4.53
C GLY A 412 6.40 -14.14 -3.47
N SER A 413 6.48 -12.89 -3.84
CA SER A 413 7.01 -11.78 -3.01
C SER A 413 5.96 -10.71 -2.69
N GLY A 414 4.69 -10.98 -3.04
CA GLY A 414 3.60 -10.02 -2.89
C GLY A 414 3.63 -8.89 -3.92
N THR A 415 2.64 -8.03 -3.87
CA THR A 415 2.47 -6.90 -4.81
C THR A 415 3.11 -5.60 -4.32
N SER A 416 3.52 -5.54 -3.06
CA SER A 416 4.18 -4.36 -2.47
C SER A 416 5.67 -4.61 -2.34
N PRO A 417 6.53 -3.69 -2.83
CA PRO A 417 7.97 -3.81 -2.70
C PRO A 417 8.42 -3.89 -1.24
N ARG A 418 9.27 -4.86 -0.90
CA ARG A 418 9.86 -4.97 0.45
C ARG A 418 11.21 -4.29 0.57
N ALA A 419 11.85 -4.01 -0.54
CA ALA A 419 13.04 -3.18 -0.58
C ALA A 419 12.81 -2.01 -1.52
N ASN A 420 13.02 -0.81 -1.01
CA ASN A 420 13.00 0.44 -1.77
C ASN A 420 14.33 1.14 -1.58
N PHE A 421 14.88 1.70 -2.64
CA PHE A 421 16.13 2.42 -2.58
C PHE A 421 16.15 3.63 -3.52
N GLY A 422 16.91 4.64 -3.12
CA GLY A 422 17.15 5.85 -3.88
C GLY A 422 18.63 6.17 -3.94
N LEU A 423 19.08 6.69 -5.08
CA LEU A 423 20.42 7.25 -5.25
C LEU A 423 20.28 8.62 -5.88
N ASN A 424 20.73 9.63 -5.17
CA ASN A 424 20.78 11.00 -5.65
C ASN A 424 22.23 11.41 -5.88
N ALA A 425 22.50 12.08 -7.00
CA ALA A 425 23.78 12.72 -7.25
C ALA A 425 23.55 14.14 -7.75
N ASP A 426 24.34 15.06 -7.22
CA ASP A 426 24.33 16.46 -7.60
C ASP A 426 25.76 16.98 -7.80
N ALA A 427 25.90 17.95 -8.69
CA ALA A 427 27.17 18.61 -8.92
C ALA A 427 26.96 20.08 -9.37
N SER A 428 27.90 20.93 -9.02
CA SER A 428 27.91 22.32 -9.50
C SER A 428 29.32 22.78 -9.84
N TYR A 429 29.45 23.53 -10.95
CA TYR A 429 30.70 24.07 -11.42
C TYR A 429 30.48 25.32 -12.26
N LYS A 430 31.04 26.46 -11.85
CA LYS A 430 31.07 27.73 -12.62
C LYS A 430 29.71 28.11 -13.23
N GLY A 431 28.67 28.10 -12.42
CA GLY A 431 27.28 28.43 -12.85
C GLY A 431 26.50 27.26 -13.42
N TRP A 432 27.14 26.15 -13.77
CA TRP A 432 26.46 24.91 -14.11
C TRP A 432 25.97 24.18 -12.87
N SER A 433 24.80 23.58 -12.97
CA SER A 433 24.24 22.67 -11.98
C SER A 433 23.76 21.40 -12.66
N PHE A 434 24.01 20.28 -12.02
CA PHE A 434 23.55 18.96 -12.44
C PHE A 434 22.93 18.26 -11.26
N SER A 435 21.80 17.58 -11.48
CA SER A 435 21.22 16.67 -10.48
C SER A 435 20.59 15.48 -11.16
N MET A 436 20.64 14.32 -10.53
CA MET A 436 19.91 13.13 -10.95
C MET A 436 19.41 12.35 -9.75
N LEU A 437 18.24 11.74 -9.89
CA LEU A 437 17.64 10.84 -8.92
C LEU A 437 17.34 9.51 -9.59
N TRP A 438 17.95 8.47 -9.08
CA TRP A 438 17.58 7.08 -9.36
C TRP A 438 16.72 6.54 -8.23
N GLN A 439 15.67 5.84 -8.59
CA GLN A 439 14.77 5.14 -7.69
C GLN A 439 14.64 3.70 -8.13
N GLY A 440 14.61 2.80 -7.17
CA GLY A 440 14.39 1.40 -7.45
C GLY A 440 13.61 0.71 -6.34
N ALA A 441 13.04 -0.42 -6.70
CA ALA A 441 12.35 -1.29 -5.77
C ALA A 441 12.61 -2.75 -6.15
N THR A 442 12.56 -3.63 -5.15
CA THR A 442 12.77 -5.07 -5.37
C THR A 442 11.99 -5.91 -4.35
N ASN A 443 12.04 -7.22 -4.51
CA ASN A 443 11.30 -8.17 -3.69
C ASN A 443 9.79 -7.98 -3.73
N TYR A 444 9.23 -7.89 -4.94
CA TYR A 444 7.80 -7.93 -5.18
C TYR A 444 7.49 -8.49 -6.57
N ASN A 445 6.26 -8.96 -6.75
CA ASN A 445 5.76 -9.51 -7.98
C ASN A 445 4.52 -8.75 -8.46
N ILE A 446 4.31 -8.70 -9.75
CA ILE A 446 3.03 -8.36 -10.35
C ILE A 446 2.41 -9.66 -10.84
N TYR A 447 1.17 -9.93 -10.45
CA TYR A 447 0.41 -11.03 -11.01
C TYR A 447 -0.19 -10.61 -12.34
N VAL A 448 0.21 -11.30 -13.42
CA VAL A 448 -0.38 -11.08 -14.74
C VAL A 448 -1.79 -11.64 -14.71
N ASP A 449 -2.78 -10.83 -15.06
CA ASP A 449 -4.19 -11.17 -14.95
C ASP A 449 -4.97 -10.76 -16.20
N ASN A 450 -6.16 -11.35 -16.36
CA ASN A 450 -7.19 -10.97 -17.30
C ASN A 450 -6.70 -10.91 -18.77
N ILE A 451 -6.82 -9.77 -19.43
CA ILE A 451 -6.48 -9.57 -20.85
C ILE A 451 -5.02 -9.94 -21.14
N LEU A 452 -4.10 -9.68 -20.21
CA LEU A 452 -2.69 -9.98 -20.40
C LEU A 452 -2.37 -11.48 -20.35
N MET A 453 -3.20 -12.29 -19.70
CA MET A 453 -3.14 -13.75 -19.82
C MET A 453 -3.61 -14.25 -21.19
N GLY A 454 -4.27 -13.43 -21.99
CA GLY A 454 -4.82 -13.82 -23.31
C GLY A 454 -6.08 -14.66 -23.25
N GLY A 455 -6.77 -14.71 -22.08
CA GLY A 455 -7.77 -15.75 -21.85
C GLY A 455 -9.17 -15.32 -21.46
N ASN A 456 -9.45 -14.06 -21.31
CA ASN A 456 -10.67 -13.68 -20.58
C ASN A 456 -11.87 -13.26 -21.42
N SER A 457 -11.96 -13.58 -22.69
CA SER A 457 -13.20 -13.36 -23.41
C SER A 457 -13.54 -14.51 -24.34
N ASN A 458 -14.82 -14.84 -24.39
CA ASN A 458 -15.40 -15.69 -25.41
C ASN A 458 -15.37 -15.02 -26.80
N TYR A 459 -14.86 -13.81 -26.88
CA TYR A 459 -14.66 -13.01 -28.08
C TYR A 459 -13.17 -12.91 -28.34
N LEU A 460 -12.75 -12.92 -29.57
CA LEU A 460 -11.36 -12.92 -30.05
C LEU A 460 -10.47 -12.05 -29.14
N PRO A 461 -9.46 -12.62 -28.47
CA PRO A 461 -8.58 -11.85 -27.61
C PRO A 461 -7.80 -10.86 -28.46
N VAL A 462 -7.75 -9.61 -28.01
CA VAL A 462 -6.80 -8.65 -28.57
C VAL A 462 -5.41 -9.15 -28.21
N ILE A 463 -4.59 -9.47 -29.20
CA ILE A 463 -3.20 -9.85 -29.01
C ILE A 463 -2.37 -8.58 -29.11
N TYR A 464 -1.73 -8.23 -28.02
CA TYR A 464 -0.77 -7.13 -27.98
C TYR A 464 0.55 -7.54 -28.65
N ASP A 465 1.33 -6.57 -29.11
CA ASP A 465 2.59 -6.84 -29.80
C ASP A 465 3.57 -7.67 -28.95
N PHE A 466 3.64 -7.42 -27.67
CA PHE A 466 4.47 -8.17 -26.73
C PHE A 466 3.97 -9.60 -26.44
N GLN A 467 2.72 -9.93 -26.80
CA GLN A 467 2.13 -11.26 -26.66
C GLN A 467 2.39 -12.16 -27.90
N LYS A 468 3.10 -11.68 -28.91
CA LYS A 468 3.43 -12.47 -30.10
C LYS A 468 4.39 -13.62 -29.83
N ASP A 469 5.13 -13.57 -28.73
CA ASP A 469 6.04 -14.65 -28.29
C ASP A 469 5.25 -15.78 -27.63
N ILE A 470 4.50 -16.52 -28.48
CA ILE A 470 3.61 -17.63 -28.11
C ILE A 470 4.32 -18.95 -28.38
N TRP A 471 4.07 -19.93 -27.55
CA TRP A 471 4.62 -21.27 -27.73
C TRP A 471 4.17 -21.90 -29.06
N SER A 472 5.13 -22.44 -29.79
CA SER A 472 4.94 -23.28 -30.97
C SER A 472 5.99 -24.39 -31.01
N PRO A 473 5.87 -25.44 -31.85
CA PRO A 473 6.91 -26.46 -31.98
C PRO A 473 8.30 -25.88 -32.32
N GLU A 474 8.33 -24.74 -33.02
CA GLU A 474 9.53 -24.02 -33.44
C GLU A 474 10.02 -23.03 -32.34
N ASN A 475 9.13 -22.63 -31.42
CA ASN A 475 9.42 -21.70 -30.33
C ASN A 475 9.00 -22.28 -28.96
N ARG A 476 9.71 -23.30 -28.50
CA ARG A 476 9.38 -24.03 -27.26
C ARG A 476 9.67 -23.26 -25.96
N ASN A 477 10.44 -22.18 -26.02
CA ASN A 477 10.82 -21.35 -24.88
C ASN A 477 10.11 -19.99 -24.91
N ALA A 478 8.94 -19.91 -25.53
CA ALA A 478 8.15 -18.70 -25.64
C ALA A 478 7.78 -18.10 -24.29
N LEU A 479 7.47 -16.80 -24.28
CA LEU A 479 7.00 -16.08 -23.10
C LEU A 479 5.58 -16.50 -22.69
N TYR A 480 4.72 -16.84 -23.67
CA TYR A 480 3.33 -17.22 -23.45
C TYR A 480 3.08 -18.69 -23.80
N PRO A 481 2.15 -19.37 -23.07
CA PRO A 481 1.75 -20.72 -23.41
C PRO A 481 1.05 -20.77 -24.79
N ARG A 482 0.83 -21.98 -25.28
CA ARG A 482 0.02 -22.21 -26.48
C ARG A 482 -1.33 -21.51 -26.37
N GLN A 483 -1.71 -20.84 -27.43
CA GLN A 483 -3.03 -20.22 -27.56
C GLN A 483 -4.06 -21.26 -27.98
N HIS A 484 -5.22 -21.24 -27.37
CA HIS A 484 -6.39 -22.04 -27.72
C HIS A 484 -7.52 -21.17 -28.25
N ALA A 485 -8.50 -21.79 -28.93
CA ALA A 485 -9.66 -21.09 -29.47
C ALA A 485 -10.51 -20.39 -28.39
N SER A 486 -10.47 -20.91 -27.15
CA SER A 486 -11.06 -20.27 -25.97
C SER A 486 -10.27 -20.62 -24.71
N PRO A 487 -10.33 -19.80 -23.66
CA PRO A 487 -9.68 -20.08 -22.38
C PRO A 487 -10.13 -21.39 -21.74
N GLY A 488 -11.38 -21.77 -21.95
CA GLY A 488 -11.95 -22.99 -21.41
C GLY A 488 -11.60 -24.27 -22.16
N PHE A 489 -10.97 -24.19 -23.34
CA PHE A 489 -10.70 -25.34 -24.18
C PHE A 489 -9.91 -26.44 -23.48
N ASN A 490 -8.88 -26.06 -22.74
CA ASN A 490 -8.06 -26.98 -21.93
C ASN A 490 -8.48 -27.02 -20.45
N GLY A 491 -9.74 -26.71 -20.13
CA GLY A 491 -10.24 -26.63 -18.74
C GLY A 491 -9.61 -25.47 -17.97
N SER A 492 -9.29 -24.38 -18.66
CA SER A 492 -8.60 -23.19 -18.11
C SER A 492 -7.24 -23.54 -17.47
N ASN A 493 -6.57 -24.60 -17.95
CA ASN A 493 -5.33 -25.06 -17.38
C ASN A 493 -4.25 -23.96 -17.35
N ASN A 494 -4.15 -23.17 -18.42
CA ASN A 494 -3.13 -22.11 -18.52
C ASN A 494 -3.46 -20.85 -17.70
N PHE A 495 -4.67 -20.74 -17.11
CA PHE A 495 -5.19 -19.53 -16.49
C PHE A 495 -5.50 -19.68 -15.00
N VAL A 496 -4.95 -20.70 -14.35
CA VAL A 496 -5.06 -20.89 -12.89
C VAL A 496 -3.97 -20.14 -12.15
N GLY A 497 -4.16 -19.97 -10.86
CA GLY A 497 -3.17 -19.38 -9.97
C GLY A 497 -1.85 -20.17 -9.95
N THR A 498 -0.84 -19.69 -10.64
CA THR A 498 0.48 -20.31 -10.74
C THR A 498 1.59 -19.28 -10.68
N ASN A 499 2.77 -19.70 -10.24
CA ASN A 499 3.95 -18.83 -10.25
C ASN A 499 4.43 -18.44 -11.67
N PHE A 500 3.92 -19.07 -12.72
CA PHE A 500 4.18 -18.63 -14.10
C PHE A 500 3.73 -17.18 -14.33
N TRP A 501 2.57 -16.81 -13.78
CA TRP A 501 2.00 -15.48 -13.90
C TRP A 501 2.47 -14.49 -12.82
N LEU A 502 3.36 -14.92 -11.93
CA LEU A 502 4.02 -14.05 -10.96
C LEU A 502 5.30 -13.47 -11.58
N VAL A 503 5.18 -12.30 -12.17
CA VAL A 503 6.30 -11.62 -12.81
C VAL A 503 7.09 -10.83 -11.79
N ASP A 504 8.40 -11.01 -11.76
CA ASP A 504 9.28 -10.15 -10.96
C ASP A 504 9.21 -8.72 -11.46
N ALA A 505 8.87 -7.81 -10.56
CA ALA A 505 8.64 -6.41 -10.87
C ALA A 505 9.75 -5.47 -10.35
N TYR A 506 10.90 -6.03 -9.93
CA TYR A 506 12.01 -5.17 -9.54
C TYR A 506 12.39 -4.20 -10.65
N TYR A 507 12.79 -3.00 -10.27
CA TYR A 507 13.18 -1.99 -11.24
C TYR A 507 14.24 -1.04 -10.70
N LEU A 508 14.94 -0.42 -11.64
CA LEU A 508 15.77 0.76 -11.45
C LEU A 508 15.35 1.81 -12.47
N ARG A 509 14.99 3.00 -12.01
CA ARG A 509 14.48 4.09 -12.83
C ARG A 509 15.27 5.38 -12.60
N LEU A 510 15.72 6.02 -13.70
CA LEU A 510 16.14 7.41 -13.66
C LEU A 510 14.89 8.28 -13.54
N LYS A 511 14.52 8.59 -12.29
CA LYS A 511 13.27 9.26 -11.93
C LYS A 511 13.28 10.71 -12.36
N SER A 512 14.41 11.39 -12.14
CA SER A 512 14.63 12.75 -12.63
C SER A 512 16.09 12.99 -12.96
N MET A 513 16.34 13.87 -13.91
CA MET A 513 17.64 14.42 -14.25
C MET A 513 17.46 15.87 -14.66
N SER A 514 18.31 16.75 -14.17
CA SER A 514 18.28 18.18 -14.49
C SER A 514 19.67 18.70 -14.75
N ILE A 515 19.79 19.53 -15.77
CA ILE A 515 20.98 20.32 -16.06
C ILE A 515 20.54 21.79 -16.11
N GLY A 516 21.20 22.63 -15.33
CA GLY A 516 20.91 24.06 -15.26
C GLY A 516 22.15 24.90 -15.46
N TYR A 517 21.95 26.13 -15.90
CA TYR A 517 22.99 27.14 -15.98
C TYR A 517 22.52 28.48 -15.44
N ASP A 518 23.28 29.06 -14.54
CA ASP A 518 23.07 30.41 -14.05
C ASP A 518 23.58 31.42 -15.07
N LEU A 519 22.66 31.98 -15.85
CA LEU A 519 22.97 33.00 -16.85
C LEU A 519 23.55 34.27 -16.22
N LYS A 520 23.24 34.54 -14.95
CA LYS A 520 23.78 35.67 -14.18
C LYS A 520 25.27 35.50 -13.86
N HIS A 521 25.75 34.26 -13.78
CA HIS A 521 27.16 33.98 -13.48
C HIS A 521 28.09 34.61 -14.48
N LYS A 522 27.77 34.56 -15.77
CA LYS A 522 28.64 35.10 -16.82
C LYS A 522 27.93 35.96 -17.86
N LEU A 523 26.87 35.46 -18.49
CA LEU A 523 26.23 36.08 -19.65
C LEU A 523 25.45 37.35 -19.29
N LEU A 524 24.72 37.38 -18.19
CA LEU A 524 23.90 38.49 -17.75
C LEU A 524 24.48 39.22 -16.52
N LYS A 525 25.77 39.09 -16.29
CA LYS A 525 26.46 39.65 -15.12
C LYS A 525 26.21 41.19 -14.95
N HIS A 526 26.13 41.92 -16.06
CA HIS A 526 26.00 43.36 -16.07
C HIS A 526 24.54 43.85 -16.00
N VAL A 527 23.53 42.98 -16.00
CA VAL A 527 22.12 43.36 -15.93
C VAL A 527 21.77 43.63 -14.46
N GLY A 528 21.75 44.91 -14.06
CA GLY A 528 21.64 45.33 -12.66
C GLY A 528 20.28 45.09 -12.01
N TRP A 529 19.20 45.17 -12.78
CA TRP A 529 17.82 45.01 -12.27
C TRP A 529 17.42 43.56 -11.96
N MET A 530 18.22 42.60 -12.41
CA MET A 530 17.97 41.17 -12.23
C MET A 530 18.93 40.60 -11.17
N THR A 531 18.42 39.91 -10.16
CA THR A 531 19.22 39.29 -9.10
C THR A 531 19.58 37.83 -9.42
N LYS A 532 18.72 37.13 -10.18
CA LYS A 532 18.90 35.72 -10.55
C LYS A 532 18.36 35.45 -11.95
N CYS A 533 19.02 34.59 -12.71
CA CYS A 533 18.50 34.12 -14.00
C CYS A 533 19.04 32.70 -14.28
N ASN A 534 18.24 31.68 -13.96
CA ASN A 534 18.61 30.29 -14.16
C ASN A 534 17.78 29.67 -15.28
N LEU A 535 18.46 29.13 -16.28
CA LEU A 535 17.86 28.28 -17.31
C LEU A 535 18.13 26.82 -16.96
N SER A 536 17.10 25.98 -16.95
CA SER A 536 17.28 24.54 -16.71
C SER A 536 16.46 23.69 -17.66
N LEU A 537 17.03 22.53 -18.02
CA LEU A 537 16.40 21.44 -18.74
C LEU A 537 16.27 20.25 -17.79
N SER A 538 15.08 19.77 -17.60
CA SER A 538 14.79 18.63 -16.73
C SER A 538 14.01 17.57 -17.47
N GLY A 539 14.27 16.31 -17.12
CA GLY A 539 13.54 15.17 -17.63
C GLY A 539 13.12 14.24 -16.51
N TYR A 540 11.94 13.63 -16.64
CA TYR A 540 11.38 12.71 -15.65
C TYR A 540 11.07 11.36 -16.27
N ASN A 541 11.27 10.28 -15.49
CA ASN A 541 11.04 8.88 -15.89
C ASN A 541 11.80 8.49 -17.17
N LEU A 542 13.03 8.98 -17.32
CA LEU A 542 13.80 8.91 -18.58
C LEU A 542 14.18 7.48 -18.96
N LEU A 543 14.65 6.70 -18.00
CA LEU A 543 15.12 5.33 -18.20
C LEU A 543 14.48 4.42 -17.15
N THR A 544 14.08 3.23 -17.54
CA THR A 544 13.57 2.20 -16.62
C THR A 544 14.11 0.84 -17.04
N PHE A 545 14.70 0.14 -16.11
CA PHE A 545 15.16 -1.24 -16.24
C PHE A 545 14.28 -2.13 -15.35
N SER A 546 13.59 -3.10 -15.94
CA SER A 546 12.73 -4.04 -15.23
C SER A 546 12.40 -5.24 -16.12
N PRO A 547 12.31 -6.47 -15.57
CA PRO A 547 11.82 -7.63 -16.29
C PRO A 547 10.32 -7.51 -16.66
N ALA A 548 9.54 -6.74 -15.91
CA ALA A 548 8.12 -6.50 -16.17
C ALA A 548 7.84 -5.92 -17.56
N LYS A 549 8.82 -5.23 -18.15
CA LYS A 549 8.70 -4.69 -19.52
C LYS A 549 8.48 -5.75 -20.60
N LYS A 550 8.99 -6.96 -20.41
CA LYS A 550 8.75 -8.07 -21.35
C LYS A 550 7.27 -8.45 -21.43
N TRP A 551 6.51 -8.15 -20.38
CA TRP A 551 5.08 -8.38 -20.22
C TRP A 551 4.24 -7.16 -20.60
N GLY A 552 4.85 -6.10 -21.13
CA GLY A 552 4.17 -4.91 -21.63
C GLY A 552 3.66 -3.92 -20.58
N PHE A 553 4.05 -4.04 -19.32
CA PHE A 553 3.61 -3.12 -18.28
C PHE A 553 4.75 -2.45 -17.52
N ASP A 554 4.45 -1.32 -16.94
CA ASP A 554 5.38 -0.56 -16.11
C ASP A 554 5.38 -1.10 -14.68
N PRO A 555 6.55 -1.33 -14.06
CA PRO A 555 6.64 -1.90 -12.71
C PRO A 555 6.00 -1.04 -11.62
N GLU A 556 5.83 0.28 -11.83
CA GLU A 556 5.17 1.18 -10.88
C GLU A 556 3.66 1.40 -11.19
N SER A 557 3.13 0.89 -12.28
CA SER A 557 1.75 1.17 -12.73
C SER A 557 0.66 0.39 -12.00
N GLY A 558 0.93 -0.08 -10.81
CA GLY A 558 -0.07 -0.69 -9.94
C GLY A 558 0.04 -2.20 -9.80
N SER A 559 -0.70 -2.71 -8.84
CA SER A 559 -0.63 -4.08 -8.38
C SER A 559 -1.23 -5.12 -9.33
N ASN A 560 -1.98 -4.69 -10.33
CA ASN A 560 -2.73 -5.58 -11.21
C ASN A 560 -2.15 -5.56 -12.61
N GLY A 561 -1.50 -6.63 -13.00
CA GLY A 561 -1.06 -6.89 -14.38
C GLY A 561 -2.24 -7.12 -15.33
N ASN A 562 -3.27 -6.27 -15.28
CA ASN A 562 -4.49 -6.37 -16.07
C ASN A 562 -4.49 -5.51 -17.34
N GLY A 563 -3.44 -4.72 -17.56
CA GLY A 563 -3.27 -3.87 -18.73
C GLY A 563 -4.12 -2.60 -18.80
N TYR A 564 -4.96 -2.32 -17.79
CA TYR A 564 -5.82 -1.13 -17.79
C TYR A 564 -5.14 0.13 -17.23
N GLY A 565 -3.94 0.01 -16.66
CA GLY A 565 -3.22 1.14 -16.09
C GLY A 565 -2.72 2.11 -17.17
N TYR A 566 -2.87 3.41 -16.93
CA TYR A 566 -2.26 4.41 -17.80
C TYR A 566 -0.73 4.36 -17.68
N PRO A 567 0.02 4.27 -18.79
CA PRO A 567 1.47 4.17 -18.73
C PRO A 567 2.10 5.45 -18.17
N ILE A 568 3.15 5.28 -17.38
CA ILE A 568 3.91 6.40 -16.81
C ILE A 568 4.63 7.15 -17.94
N SER A 569 4.29 8.43 -18.09
CA SER A 569 4.84 9.29 -19.14
C SER A 569 6.27 9.74 -18.83
N ARG A 570 7.07 9.90 -19.87
CA ARG A 570 8.30 10.70 -19.82
C ARG A 570 7.93 12.16 -20.01
N VAL A 571 8.48 13.02 -19.17
CA VAL A 571 8.23 14.46 -19.22
C VAL A 571 9.54 15.20 -19.40
N TYR A 572 9.59 16.15 -20.30
CA TYR A 572 10.71 17.08 -20.49
C TYR A 572 10.25 18.50 -20.21
N THR A 573 11.02 19.21 -19.43
CA THR A 573 10.67 20.56 -18.99
C THR A 573 11.83 21.50 -19.20
N ILE A 574 11.58 22.63 -19.82
CA ILE A 574 12.51 23.78 -19.88
C ILE A 574 11.98 24.83 -18.90
N SER A 575 12.80 25.26 -17.97
CA SER A 575 12.44 26.24 -16.97
C SER A 575 13.39 27.44 -17.00
N LEU A 576 12.83 28.63 -17.00
CA LEU A 576 13.56 29.87 -16.82
C LEU A 576 13.10 30.55 -15.52
N ASN A 577 14.01 30.68 -14.57
CA ASN A 577 13.73 31.27 -13.26
C ASN A 577 14.46 32.62 -13.15
N ILE A 578 13.69 33.70 -13.10
CA ILE A 578 14.18 35.07 -13.04
C ILE A 578 13.82 35.65 -11.66
N GLY A 579 14.81 36.24 -10.98
CA GLY A 579 14.64 37.02 -9.76
C GLY A 579 14.92 38.51 -10.02
N PHE A 580 14.14 39.38 -9.43
CA PHE A 580 14.25 40.82 -9.51
C PHE A 580 14.76 41.44 -8.23
#